data_ee44433c1c6a812c05661d0c59658822
#
_entry.id   ee44433c1c6a812c05661d0c59658822
#
_cell.length_a   1.000
_cell.length_b   1.000
_cell.length_c   1.000
_cell.angle_alpha   90.00
_cell.angle_beta   90.00
_cell.angle_gamma   90.00
#
_symmetry.space_group_name_H-M   'P 1'
#
loop_
_entity.id
_entity.type
_entity.pdbx_description
1 polymer ?
#
loop_
_entity_poly.entity_id
_entity_poly.type
_entity_poly.pdbx_seq_one_letter_code
_entity_poly.pdbx_strand_id
1 'polypeptide(L)'
;MRGISMLSFVLFPLISTPTVFASEQQPFEYGAMSAPQYTLPPLPYAYDALEPHISAQIMELHHSKHHQTYITNLNGLLKTQAEAVSASDITSQVSIQQGIKFNAGGHINHSLFWQNLAPASSNEAKISAAPELVKQIKATWGDEDKFKEAFNAALLGIQGSGWGWLIKTDMGKEERLSIVTTKDQDPVVGKGEVPIFGVDMWEHAYYLQYQNGKAAYVKNIWNVINWKTAEERYLGSRADAFSVLKASI
;
A
#
# COMPACT_ATOMS: atom_id res chain seq x y z
N MET A 1 101.22 25.80 -15.94
CA MET A 1 100.63 25.57 -14.63
C MET A 1 99.27 24.93 -14.89
N ARG A 2 99.06 23.76 -14.35
CA ARG A 2 98.00 22.86 -14.72
C ARG A 2 96.73 23.20 -13.91
N GLY A 3 95.59 23.46 -14.54
CA GLY A 3 94.29 23.62 -13.89
C GLY A 3 93.53 22.32 -13.85
N ILE A 4 93.09 21.93 -12.66
CA ILE A 4 92.35 20.71 -12.37
C ILE A 4 90.85 21.01 -12.60
N SER A 5 90.25 20.26 -13.51
CA SER A 5 88.81 20.29 -13.76
C SER A 5 88.08 19.40 -12.72
N MET A 6 87.18 19.99 -11.91
CA MET A 6 86.27 19.25 -11.03
C MET A 6 84.99 18.86 -11.79
N LEU A 7 84.76 17.52 -11.89
CA LEU A 7 83.51 17.00 -12.41
C LEU A 7 82.51 16.95 -11.23
N SER A 8 81.42 17.73 -11.34
CA SER A 8 80.30 17.64 -10.41
C SER A 8 79.32 16.54 -10.85
N PHE A 9 79.19 15.51 -10.03
CA PHE A 9 78.14 14.50 -10.19
C PHE A 9 76.80 15.05 -9.65
N VAL A 10 75.83 15.21 -10.54
CA VAL A 10 74.45 15.50 -10.14
C VAL A 10 73.73 14.18 -9.89
N LEU A 11 73.39 13.90 -8.63
CA LEU A 11 72.50 12.78 -8.25
C LEU A 11 71.05 13.18 -8.56
N PHE A 12 70.40 12.46 -9.47
CA PHE A 12 68.94 12.53 -9.65
C PHE A 12 68.25 11.61 -8.64
N PRO A 13 67.24 12.10 -7.91
CA PRO A 13 66.47 11.18 -7.02
C PRO A 13 65.59 10.28 -7.88
N LEU A 14 65.62 9.00 -7.59
CA LEU A 14 64.65 7.99 -8.10
C LEU A 14 63.23 8.36 -7.60
N ILE A 15 62.40 8.79 -8.54
CA ILE A 15 60.95 8.97 -8.26
C ILE A 15 60.31 7.57 -8.26
N SER A 16 60.00 7.06 -7.07
CA SER A 16 59.19 5.86 -6.91
C SER A 16 57.75 6.17 -7.32
N THR A 17 57.27 5.59 -8.42
CA THR A 17 55.87 5.61 -8.81
C THR A 17 55.02 4.85 -7.79
N PRO A 18 53.91 5.43 -7.26
CA PRO A 18 53.05 4.69 -6.39
C PRO A 18 52.33 3.59 -7.18
N THR A 19 52.51 2.34 -6.76
CA THR A 19 51.74 1.21 -7.26
C THR A 19 50.30 1.39 -6.78
N VAL A 20 49.38 1.76 -7.69
CA VAL A 20 47.96 1.77 -7.42
C VAL A 20 47.51 0.30 -7.33
N PHE A 21 47.25 -0.18 -6.13
CA PHE A 21 46.55 -1.44 -5.94
C PHE A 21 45.10 -1.21 -6.41
N ALA A 22 44.77 -1.69 -7.60
CA ALA A 22 43.38 -1.85 -8.01
C ALA A 22 42.77 -2.90 -7.04
N SER A 23 41.92 -2.46 -6.13
CA SER A 23 41.10 -3.37 -5.38
C SER A 23 40.16 -4.07 -6.36
N GLU A 24 40.36 -5.34 -6.63
CA GLU A 24 39.36 -6.18 -7.28
C GLU A 24 38.12 -6.12 -6.38
N GLN A 25 37.14 -5.29 -6.78
CA GLN A 25 35.80 -5.38 -6.23
C GLN A 25 35.26 -6.73 -6.69
N GLN A 26 35.21 -7.68 -5.75
CA GLN A 26 34.48 -8.91 -5.93
C GLN A 26 33.04 -8.55 -6.37
N PRO A 27 32.54 -9.10 -7.49
CA PRO A 27 31.17 -8.87 -7.87
C PRO A 27 30.28 -9.33 -6.72
N PHE A 28 29.42 -8.44 -6.21
CA PHE A 28 28.35 -8.83 -5.30
C PHE A 28 27.53 -9.90 -6.01
N GLU A 29 27.73 -11.15 -5.67
CA GLU A 29 26.80 -12.21 -6.04
C GLU A 29 25.48 -11.91 -5.31
N TYR A 30 24.56 -11.25 -6.00
CA TYR A 30 23.15 -11.29 -5.66
C TYR A 30 22.75 -12.77 -5.84
N GLY A 31 22.87 -13.56 -4.77
CA GLY A 31 22.28 -14.89 -4.75
C GLY A 31 20.83 -14.72 -5.24
N ALA A 32 20.42 -15.53 -6.20
CA ALA A 32 19.08 -15.48 -6.80
C ALA A 32 18.03 -15.67 -5.69
N MET A 33 17.68 -14.56 -5.01
CA MET A 33 16.55 -14.56 -4.09
C MET A 33 15.31 -14.74 -4.94
N SER A 34 14.59 -15.83 -4.74
CA SER A 34 13.27 -16.01 -5.37
C SER A 34 12.41 -14.81 -5.04
N ALA A 35 11.77 -14.22 -6.05
CA ALA A 35 10.83 -13.13 -5.82
C ALA A 35 9.76 -13.59 -4.81
N PRO A 36 9.34 -12.74 -3.87
CA PRO A 36 8.27 -13.07 -2.93
C PRO A 36 7.00 -13.45 -3.71
N GLN A 37 6.30 -14.47 -3.23
CA GLN A 37 5.05 -14.93 -3.82
C GLN A 37 3.91 -14.58 -2.88
N TYR A 38 3.06 -13.65 -3.28
CA TYR A 38 1.86 -13.28 -2.55
C TYR A 38 0.73 -14.28 -2.83
N THR A 39 -0.08 -14.54 -1.81
CA THR A 39 -1.25 -15.43 -1.89
C THR A 39 -2.52 -14.67 -1.54
N LEU A 40 -3.67 -15.15 -2.01
CA LEU A 40 -4.96 -14.55 -1.67
C LEU A 40 -5.27 -14.78 -0.20
N PRO A 41 -5.35 -13.72 0.64
CA PRO A 41 -5.71 -13.89 2.04
C PRO A 41 -7.16 -14.36 2.16
N PRO A 42 -7.49 -15.25 3.10
CA PRO A 42 -8.88 -15.66 3.34
C PRO A 42 -9.70 -14.48 3.85
N LEU A 43 -11.01 -14.48 3.54
CA LEU A 43 -11.95 -13.55 4.16
C LEU A 43 -12.16 -13.92 5.63
N PRO A 44 -12.33 -12.94 6.54
CA PRO A 44 -12.66 -13.20 7.94
C PRO A 44 -14.14 -13.60 8.16
N TYR A 45 -14.94 -13.66 7.10
CA TYR A 45 -16.38 -13.98 7.11
C TYR A 45 -16.77 -14.68 5.80
N ALA A 46 -17.96 -15.33 5.78
CA ALA A 46 -18.50 -15.97 4.58
C ALA A 46 -18.93 -14.94 3.52
N TYR A 47 -19.01 -15.32 2.25
CA TYR A 47 -19.37 -14.41 1.16
C TYR A 47 -20.76 -13.77 1.32
N ASP A 48 -21.71 -14.45 1.96
CA ASP A 48 -23.07 -13.97 2.22
C ASP A 48 -23.22 -13.17 3.52
N ALA A 49 -22.17 -13.10 4.33
CA ALA A 49 -22.24 -12.50 5.67
C ALA A 49 -22.52 -10.99 5.68
N LEU A 50 -22.30 -10.28 4.56
CA LEU A 50 -22.54 -8.85 4.43
C LEU A 50 -23.90 -8.52 3.82
N GLU A 51 -24.72 -9.54 3.50
CA GLU A 51 -26.09 -9.31 2.99
C GLU A 51 -26.98 -8.66 4.06
N PRO A 52 -27.95 -7.84 3.66
CA PRO A 52 -28.30 -7.46 2.28
C PRO A 52 -27.49 -6.28 1.72
N HIS A 53 -26.46 -5.81 2.43
CA HIS A 53 -25.73 -4.58 2.12
C HIS A 53 -24.70 -4.75 0.99
N ILE A 54 -24.06 -5.92 0.92
CA ILE A 54 -23.22 -6.35 -0.21
C ILE A 54 -23.58 -7.81 -0.50
N SER A 55 -23.97 -8.12 -1.74
CA SER A 55 -24.41 -9.46 -2.12
C SER A 55 -23.26 -10.48 -2.12
N ALA A 56 -23.59 -11.74 -1.83
CA ALA A 56 -22.65 -12.85 -1.90
C ALA A 56 -21.96 -12.94 -3.27
N GLN A 57 -22.70 -12.67 -4.36
CA GLN A 57 -22.15 -12.67 -5.73
C GLN A 57 -21.06 -11.62 -5.89
N ILE A 58 -21.26 -10.39 -5.39
CA ILE A 58 -20.21 -9.35 -5.43
C ILE A 58 -19.01 -9.81 -4.62
N MET A 59 -19.22 -10.28 -3.38
CA MET A 59 -18.13 -10.69 -2.49
C MET A 59 -17.29 -11.81 -3.09
N GLU A 60 -17.91 -12.82 -3.70
CA GLU A 60 -17.21 -13.92 -4.34
C GLU A 60 -16.38 -13.45 -5.54
N LEU A 61 -16.96 -12.67 -6.45
CA LEU A 61 -16.25 -12.15 -7.63
C LEU A 61 -15.14 -11.18 -7.24
N HIS A 62 -15.44 -10.28 -6.31
CA HIS A 62 -14.52 -9.26 -5.88
C HIS A 62 -13.27 -9.86 -5.19
N HIS A 63 -13.47 -10.87 -4.33
CA HIS A 63 -12.38 -11.57 -3.66
C HIS A 63 -11.68 -12.57 -4.60
N SER A 64 -12.41 -13.56 -5.13
CA SER A 64 -11.81 -14.70 -5.83
C SER A 64 -11.35 -14.39 -7.26
N LYS A 65 -11.80 -13.28 -7.87
CA LYS A 65 -11.43 -12.89 -9.24
C LYS A 65 -10.64 -11.59 -9.25
N HIS A 66 -11.23 -10.47 -8.80
CA HIS A 66 -10.54 -9.18 -8.88
C HIS A 66 -9.28 -9.15 -8.00
N HIS A 67 -9.38 -9.44 -6.72
CA HIS A 67 -8.20 -9.46 -5.84
C HIS A 67 -7.18 -10.52 -6.27
N GLN A 68 -7.62 -11.74 -6.61
CA GLN A 68 -6.73 -12.78 -7.10
C GLN A 68 -5.98 -12.36 -8.37
N THR A 69 -6.62 -11.62 -9.28
CA THR A 69 -5.97 -11.13 -10.51
C THR A 69 -4.84 -10.16 -10.19
N TYR A 70 -5.04 -9.23 -9.26
CA TYR A 70 -3.96 -8.33 -8.83
C TYR A 70 -2.77 -9.10 -8.28
N ILE A 71 -3.00 -10.13 -7.46
CA ILE A 71 -1.93 -10.97 -6.89
C ILE A 71 -1.20 -11.74 -7.99
N THR A 72 -1.92 -12.37 -8.90
CA THR A 72 -1.33 -13.15 -10.00
C THR A 72 -0.44 -12.28 -10.87
N ASN A 73 -0.94 -11.09 -11.25
CA ASN A 73 -0.18 -10.13 -12.05
C ASN A 73 1.03 -9.59 -11.29
N LEU A 74 0.87 -9.26 -9.99
CA LEU A 74 1.98 -8.80 -9.15
C LEU A 74 3.11 -9.83 -9.10
N ASN A 75 2.78 -11.09 -8.81
CA ASN A 75 3.77 -12.17 -8.76
C ASN A 75 4.53 -12.33 -10.07
N GLY A 76 3.84 -12.25 -11.21
CA GLY A 76 4.46 -12.27 -12.53
C GLY A 76 5.42 -11.11 -12.76
N LEU A 77 4.99 -9.88 -12.40
CA LEU A 77 5.81 -8.67 -12.55
C LEU A 77 7.04 -8.68 -11.63
N LEU A 78 6.91 -9.17 -10.40
CA LEU A 78 8.04 -9.29 -9.46
C LEU A 78 9.08 -10.32 -9.96
N LYS A 79 8.65 -11.42 -10.58
CA LYS A 79 9.55 -12.36 -11.25
C LYS A 79 10.31 -11.67 -12.39
N THR A 80 9.59 -10.98 -13.28
CA THR A 80 10.21 -10.22 -14.38
C THR A 80 11.18 -9.15 -13.87
N GLN A 81 10.85 -8.48 -12.75
CA GLN A 81 11.74 -7.52 -12.13
C GLN A 81 13.03 -8.17 -11.63
N ALA A 82 12.94 -9.33 -10.97
CA ALA A 82 14.12 -10.06 -10.49
C ALA A 82 15.03 -10.48 -11.66
N GLU A 83 14.44 -10.96 -12.75
CA GLU A 83 15.16 -11.30 -13.99
C GLU A 83 15.86 -10.08 -14.60
N ALA A 84 15.16 -8.93 -14.70
CA ALA A 84 15.72 -7.70 -15.24
C ALA A 84 16.84 -7.11 -14.34
N VAL A 85 16.71 -7.23 -13.01
CA VAL A 85 17.78 -6.85 -12.06
C VAL A 85 19.00 -7.73 -12.27
N SER A 86 18.83 -9.06 -12.35
CA SER A 86 19.93 -10.01 -12.57
C SER A 86 20.65 -9.77 -13.89
N ALA A 87 19.91 -9.37 -14.94
CA ALA A 87 20.47 -9.01 -16.24
C ALA A 87 21.04 -7.59 -16.32
N SER A 88 20.97 -6.79 -15.24
CA SER A 88 21.31 -5.35 -15.25
C SER A 88 20.55 -4.54 -16.32
N ASP A 89 19.35 -5.01 -16.72
CA ASP A 89 18.50 -4.37 -17.72
C ASP A 89 17.61 -3.28 -17.06
N ILE A 90 18.16 -2.06 -16.98
CA ILE A 90 17.46 -0.91 -16.38
C ILE A 90 16.21 -0.51 -17.16
N THR A 91 16.17 -0.73 -18.47
CA THR A 91 15.01 -0.36 -19.30
C THR A 91 13.80 -1.23 -18.97
N SER A 92 13.99 -2.53 -18.86
CA SER A 92 12.96 -3.47 -18.42
C SER A 92 12.53 -3.19 -16.99
N GLN A 93 13.47 -2.92 -16.06
CA GLN A 93 13.14 -2.56 -14.68
C GLN A 93 12.23 -1.34 -14.60
N VAL A 94 12.48 -0.29 -15.40
CA VAL A 94 11.65 0.92 -15.40
C VAL A 94 10.29 0.68 -16.05
N SER A 95 10.25 -0.07 -17.16
CA SER A 95 9.01 -0.30 -17.92
C SER A 95 7.91 -1.02 -17.13
N ILE A 96 8.27 -1.85 -16.15
CA ILE A 96 7.30 -2.64 -15.36
C ILE A 96 6.84 -1.94 -14.07
N GLN A 97 7.47 -0.82 -13.65
CA GLN A 97 7.17 -0.17 -12.36
C GLN A 97 5.70 0.24 -12.22
N GLN A 98 5.10 0.78 -13.28
CA GLN A 98 3.68 1.16 -13.26
C GLN A 98 2.78 -0.06 -13.04
N GLY A 99 3.09 -1.20 -13.67
CA GLY A 99 2.36 -2.45 -13.46
C GLY A 99 2.51 -2.97 -12.03
N ILE A 100 3.72 -2.93 -11.47
CA ILE A 100 3.97 -3.30 -10.06
C ILE A 100 3.17 -2.38 -9.13
N LYS A 101 3.26 -1.06 -9.29
CA LYS A 101 2.52 -0.09 -8.48
C LYS A 101 1.02 -0.38 -8.49
N PHE A 102 0.44 -0.60 -9.68
CA PHE A 102 -0.99 -0.85 -9.84
C PHE A 102 -1.44 -2.16 -9.18
N ASN A 103 -0.75 -3.27 -9.47
CA ASN A 103 -1.15 -4.58 -8.96
C ASN A 103 -0.81 -4.75 -7.47
N ALA A 104 0.31 -4.20 -7.00
CA ALA A 104 0.64 -4.16 -5.58
C ALA A 104 -0.37 -3.30 -4.81
N GLY A 105 -0.74 -2.13 -5.37
CA GLY A 105 -1.79 -1.28 -4.79
C GLY A 105 -3.11 -2.01 -4.71
N GLY A 106 -3.52 -2.73 -5.76
CA GLY A 106 -4.72 -3.56 -5.77
C GLY A 106 -4.68 -4.62 -4.67
N HIS A 107 -3.57 -5.34 -4.51
CA HIS A 107 -3.41 -6.31 -3.43
C HIS A 107 -3.49 -5.65 -2.04
N ILE A 108 -2.80 -4.52 -1.82
CA ILE A 108 -2.83 -3.78 -0.56
C ILE A 108 -4.25 -3.31 -0.23
N ASN A 109 -4.90 -2.60 -1.16
CA ASN A 109 -6.22 -2.01 -0.95
C ASN A 109 -7.26 -3.07 -0.60
N HIS A 110 -7.29 -4.18 -1.34
CA HIS A 110 -8.25 -5.26 -1.11
C HIS A 110 -7.97 -6.03 0.18
N SER A 111 -6.68 -6.28 0.52
CA SER A 111 -6.34 -6.92 1.79
C SER A 111 -6.80 -6.09 2.99
N LEU A 112 -6.65 -4.77 2.92
CA LEU A 112 -7.17 -3.85 3.93
C LEU A 112 -8.70 -3.82 3.93
N PHE A 113 -9.33 -3.82 2.75
CA PHE A 113 -10.78 -3.71 2.58
C PHE A 113 -11.54 -4.88 3.21
N TRP A 114 -11.06 -6.10 3.07
CA TRP A 114 -11.71 -7.26 3.70
C TRP A 114 -11.76 -7.13 5.22
N GLN A 115 -10.77 -6.53 5.84
CA GLN A 115 -10.74 -6.26 7.28
C GLN A 115 -11.58 -5.04 7.68
N ASN A 116 -11.86 -4.13 6.72
CA ASN A 116 -12.69 -2.94 6.97
C ASN A 116 -14.18 -3.28 7.14
N LEU A 117 -14.59 -4.50 6.82
CA LEU A 117 -15.98 -4.90 6.77
C LEU A 117 -16.25 -5.99 7.81
N ALA A 118 -17.48 -6.00 8.33
CA ALA A 118 -18.00 -6.99 9.26
C ALA A 118 -19.50 -7.16 9.06
N PRO A 119 -20.08 -8.35 9.40
CA PRO A 119 -21.52 -8.56 9.35
C PRO A 119 -22.28 -7.47 10.13
N ALA A 120 -23.34 -6.90 9.56
CA ALA A 120 -24.12 -5.83 10.18
C ALA A 120 -24.71 -6.22 11.56
N SER A 121 -24.92 -7.50 11.80
CA SER A 121 -25.40 -8.04 13.07
C SER A 121 -24.30 -8.16 14.13
N SER A 122 -23.03 -8.05 13.75
CA SER A 122 -21.91 -8.21 14.67
C SER A 122 -21.69 -6.99 15.56
N ASN A 123 -20.98 -7.15 16.66
CA ASN A 123 -20.60 -6.03 17.51
C ASN A 123 -19.50 -5.18 16.87
N GLU A 124 -18.69 -5.77 15.99
CA GLU A 124 -17.62 -5.08 15.27
C GLU A 124 -18.16 -4.02 14.30
N ALA A 125 -19.36 -4.21 13.74
CA ALA A 125 -20.02 -3.25 12.86
C ALA A 125 -20.71 -2.10 13.61
N LYS A 126 -20.77 -2.13 14.94
CA LYS A 126 -21.35 -1.04 15.73
C LYS A 126 -20.32 0.05 15.97
N ILE A 127 -20.70 1.31 15.74
CA ILE A 127 -19.82 2.47 15.94
C ILE A 127 -19.31 2.58 17.39
N SER A 128 -20.06 2.04 18.35
CA SER A 128 -19.65 1.96 19.77
C SER A 128 -18.44 1.03 20.00
N ALA A 129 -18.01 0.25 19.02
CA ALA A 129 -16.79 -0.54 19.09
C ALA A 129 -15.50 0.30 18.87
N ALA A 130 -15.64 1.60 18.55
CA ALA A 130 -14.53 2.50 18.25
C ALA A 130 -14.60 3.80 19.11
N PRO A 131 -14.55 3.72 20.45
CA PRO A 131 -14.80 4.89 21.29
C PRO A 131 -13.77 6.01 21.14
N GLU A 132 -12.48 5.71 21.02
CA GLU A 132 -11.43 6.73 20.89
C GLU A 132 -11.40 7.31 19.47
N LEU A 133 -11.59 6.47 18.44
CA LEU A 133 -11.73 6.95 17.06
C LEU A 133 -12.95 7.87 16.92
N VAL A 134 -14.10 7.49 17.49
CA VAL A 134 -15.33 8.29 17.45
C VAL A 134 -15.15 9.62 18.18
N LYS A 135 -14.46 9.63 19.30
CA LYS A 135 -14.10 10.86 20.01
C LYS A 135 -13.26 11.79 19.13
N GLN A 136 -12.26 11.24 18.41
CA GLN A 136 -11.43 12.03 17.48
C GLN A 136 -12.23 12.47 16.23
N ILE A 137 -13.11 11.64 15.71
CA ILE A 137 -14.04 12.01 14.64
C ILE A 137 -14.88 13.22 15.05
N LYS A 138 -15.48 13.20 16.24
CA LYS A 138 -16.26 14.33 16.77
C LYS A 138 -15.42 15.58 16.96
N ALA A 139 -14.18 15.44 17.43
CA ALA A 139 -13.26 16.57 17.56
C ALA A 139 -12.91 17.20 16.19
N THR A 140 -12.83 16.38 15.12
CA THR A 140 -12.43 16.82 13.79
C THR A 140 -13.59 17.40 12.98
N TRP A 141 -14.77 16.74 13.00
CA TRP A 141 -15.93 17.11 12.17
C TRP A 141 -17.12 17.65 12.96
N GLY A 142 -17.09 17.61 14.29
CA GLY A 142 -18.15 18.06 15.17
C GLY A 142 -19.05 16.92 15.65
N ASP A 143 -19.51 16.07 14.76
CA ASP A 143 -20.32 14.88 15.08
C ASP A 143 -20.12 13.77 14.05
N GLU A 144 -20.74 12.60 14.30
CA GLU A 144 -20.65 11.41 13.43
C GLU A 144 -21.36 11.61 12.10
N ASP A 145 -22.46 12.35 12.09
CA ASP A 145 -23.26 12.55 10.86
C ASP A 145 -22.50 13.47 9.89
N LYS A 146 -21.92 14.57 10.39
CA LYS A 146 -21.08 15.46 9.58
C LYS A 146 -19.84 14.74 9.03
N PHE A 147 -19.23 13.84 9.82
CA PHE A 147 -18.17 12.99 9.32
C PHE A 147 -18.65 12.10 8.17
N LYS A 148 -19.78 11.40 8.35
CA LYS A 148 -20.35 10.54 7.29
C LYS A 148 -20.74 11.36 6.05
N GLU A 149 -21.30 12.54 6.22
CA GLU A 149 -21.60 13.47 5.12
C GLU A 149 -20.34 13.83 4.34
N ALA A 150 -19.27 14.24 5.04
CA ALA A 150 -18.00 14.59 4.41
C ALA A 150 -17.37 13.39 3.69
N PHE A 151 -17.40 12.20 4.30
CA PHE A 151 -16.87 10.98 3.70
C PHE A 151 -17.70 10.57 2.46
N ASN A 152 -19.04 10.61 2.56
CA ASN A 152 -19.93 10.32 1.44
C ASN A 152 -19.72 11.30 0.28
N ALA A 153 -19.54 12.58 0.57
CA ALA A 153 -19.26 13.59 -0.45
C ALA A 153 -17.93 13.29 -1.16
N ALA A 154 -16.89 12.88 -0.42
CA ALA A 154 -15.61 12.48 -1.00
C ALA A 154 -15.76 11.24 -1.88
N LEU A 155 -16.48 10.19 -1.45
CA LEU A 155 -16.74 8.98 -2.23
C LEU A 155 -17.49 9.28 -3.52
N LEU A 156 -18.57 10.04 -3.43
CA LEU A 156 -19.42 10.38 -4.58
C LEU A 156 -18.73 11.34 -5.56
N GLY A 157 -17.76 12.12 -5.06
CA GLY A 157 -16.94 13.02 -5.87
C GLY A 157 -15.87 12.32 -6.72
N ILE A 158 -15.59 11.04 -6.47
CA ILE A 158 -14.62 10.29 -7.27
C ILE A 158 -15.14 10.12 -8.69
N GLN A 159 -14.37 10.61 -9.65
CA GLN A 159 -14.63 10.44 -11.08
C GLN A 159 -13.80 9.27 -11.61
N GLY A 160 -14.47 8.29 -12.22
CA GLY A 160 -13.86 7.02 -12.60
C GLY A 160 -13.65 6.09 -11.41
N SER A 161 -12.64 5.23 -11.50
CA SER A 161 -12.32 4.23 -10.48
C SER A 161 -11.41 4.80 -9.40
N GLY A 162 -11.65 4.43 -8.15
CA GLY A 162 -10.82 4.89 -7.04
C GLY A 162 -11.35 4.43 -5.70
N TRP A 163 -10.73 4.93 -4.64
CA TRP A 163 -11.02 4.60 -3.26
C TRP A 163 -11.19 5.86 -2.41
N GLY A 164 -12.03 5.80 -1.40
CA GLY A 164 -12.05 6.80 -0.34
C GLY A 164 -11.56 6.21 0.97
N TRP A 165 -10.73 6.94 1.69
CA TRP A 165 -10.06 6.47 2.91
C TRP A 165 -10.23 7.46 4.06
N LEU A 166 -10.52 6.93 5.24
CA LEU A 166 -10.19 7.62 6.48
C LEU A 166 -8.76 7.25 6.85
N ILE A 167 -7.91 8.24 7.01
CA ILE A 167 -6.50 8.05 7.40
C ILE A 167 -6.17 8.80 8.68
N LYS A 168 -5.21 8.27 9.42
CA LYS A 168 -4.48 8.99 10.44
C LYS A 168 -3.13 9.40 9.87
N THR A 169 -2.74 10.66 10.07
CA THR A 169 -1.40 11.14 9.75
C THR A 169 -0.65 11.37 11.05
N ASP A 170 0.46 10.65 11.22
CA ASP A 170 1.38 10.80 12.34
C ASP A 170 2.64 11.55 11.85
N MET A 171 2.71 12.84 12.14
CA MET A 171 3.85 13.71 11.81
C MET A 171 4.70 14.03 13.06
N GLY A 172 4.59 13.23 14.13
CA GLY A 172 5.45 13.27 15.33
C GLY A 172 5.06 14.29 16.40
N LYS A 173 4.10 15.21 16.15
CA LYS A 173 3.57 16.14 17.16
C LYS A 173 2.04 16.28 17.17
N GLU A 174 1.37 15.97 16.08
CA GLU A 174 -0.09 16.06 15.98
C GLU A 174 -0.61 14.89 15.16
N GLU A 175 -1.43 14.05 15.78
CA GLU A 175 -2.22 13.07 15.06
C GLU A 175 -3.43 13.77 14.44
N ARG A 176 -3.63 13.59 13.15
CA ARG A 176 -4.79 14.16 12.43
C ARG A 176 -5.53 13.08 11.68
N LEU A 177 -6.85 13.10 11.79
CA LEU A 177 -7.72 12.35 10.88
C LEU A 177 -7.98 13.19 9.63
N SER A 178 -7.95 12.51 8.48
CA SER A 178 -8.26 13.12 7.19
C SER A 178 -9.03 12.15 6.31
N ILE A 179 -9.92 12.68 5.48
CA ILE A 179 -10.56 11.94 4.40
C ILE A 179 -9.76 12.21 3.14
N VAL A 180 -9.27 11.15 2.50
CA VAL A 180 -8.52 11.24 1.25
C VAL A 180 -9.13 10.32 0.20
N THR A 181 -8.97 10.67 -1.07
CA THR A 181 -9.34 9.79 -2.19
C THR A 181 -8.10 9.41 -2.97
N THR A 182 -8.04 8.17 -3.43
CA THR A 182 -6.97 7.69 -4.30
C THR A 182 -7.56 7.22 -5.62
N LYS A 183 -6.79 7.42 -6.70
CA LYS A 183 -7.19 7.07 -8.05
C LYS A 183 -6.83 5.62 -8.35
N ASP A 184 -7.66 4.94 -9.12
CA ASP A 184 -7.43 3.57 -9.56
C ASP A 184 -7.09 2.65 -8.37
N GLN A 185 -5.92 2.01 -8.37
CA GLN A 185 -5.46 1.17 -7.26
C GLN A 185 -4.33 1.83 -6.44
N ASP A 186 -4.13 3.14 -6.54
CA ASP A 186 -3.13 3.83 -5.73
C ASP A 186 -3.41 3.63 -4.23
N PRO A 187 -2.47 3.04 -3.46
CA PRO A 187 -2.69 2.76 -2.05
C PRO A 187 -2.28 3.94 -1.17
N VAL A 188 -2.84 3.99 0.04
CA VAL A 188 -2.39 4.91 1.11
C VAL A 188 -1.13 4.35 1.74
N VAL A 189 0.05 4.73 1.22
CA VAL A 189 1.36 4.25 1.70
C VAL A 189 2.35 5.38 1.97
N GLY A 190 1.90 6.62 2.00
CA GLY A 190 2.75 7.78 2.31
C GLY A 190 3.42 7.67 3.69
N LYS A 191 4.55 8.36 3.83
CA LYS A 191 5.28 8.38 5.11
C LYS A 191 4.41 9.01 6.19
N GLY A 192 4.20 8.29 7.30
CA GLY A 192 3.36 8.75 8.41
C GLY A 192 1.85 8.56 8.20
N GLU A 193 1.42 8.07 7.05
CA GLU A 193 0.01 7.76 6.81
C GLU A 193 -0.36 6.37 7.31
N VAL A 194 -1.48 6.28 8.03
CA VAL A 194 -2.07 5.04 8.53
C VAL A 194 -3.50 4.94 8.00
N PRO A 195 -3.80 4.00 7.10
CA PRO A 195 -5.17 3.76 6.65
C PRO A 195 -6.00 3.18 7.80
N ILE A 196 -7.06 3.87 8.19
CA ILE A 196 -7.99 3.42 9.24
C ILE A 196 -9.04 2.49 8.63
N PHE A 197 -9.77 2.97 7.63
CA PHE A 197 -10.59 2.15 6.75
C PHE A 197 -10.76 2.83 5.40
N GLY A 198 -11.07 2.04 4.38
CA GLY A 198 -11.34 2.52 3.03
C GLY A 198 -12.57 1.88 2.43
N VAL A 199 -13.15 2.55 1.44
CA VAL A 199 -14.29 2.08 0.67
C VAL A 199 -13.91 2.07 -0.81
N ASP A 200 -14.15 0.93 -1.44
CA ASP A 200 -13.92 0.73 -2.86
C ASP A 200 -15.04 1.36 -3.67
N MET A 201 -14.68 2.28 -4.57
CA MET A 201 -15.59 2.97 -5.47
C MET A 201 -15.43 2.55 -6.93
N TRP A 202 -14.73 1.46 -7.19
CA TRP A 202 -14.73 0.78 -8.47
C TRP A 202 -16.11 0.17 -8.73
N GLU A 203 -16.56 0.17 -9.96
CA GLU A 203 -17.88 -0.39 -10.33
C GLU A 203 -18.00 -1.88 -9.97
N HIS A 204 -16.90 -2.64 -10.02
CA HIS A 204 -16.91 -4.04 -9.64
C HIS A 204 -17.31 -4.27 -8.17
N ALA A 205 -17.14 -3.29 -7.30
CA ALA A 205 -17.51 -3.39 -5.90
C ALA A 205 -19.02 -3.24 -5.63
N TYR A 206 -19.80 -2.70 -6.58
CA TYR A 206 -21.21 -2.40 -6.33
C TYR A 206 -22.15 -2.60 -7.52
N TYR A 207 -21.67 -2.59 -8.78
CA TYR A 207 -22.53 -2.45 -9.96
C TYR A 207 -23.52 -3.62 -10.14
N LEU A 208 -23.13 -4.85 -9.80
CA LEU A 208 -24.03 -6.01 -9.93
C LEU A 208 -25.27 -5.92 -9.03
N GLN A 209 -25.22 -5.21 -7.92
CA GLN A 209 -26.31 -5.07 -6.98
C GLN A 209 -26.98 -3.68 -7.09
N TYR A 210 -26.18 -2.64 -7.21
CA TYR A 210 -26.64 -1.25 -7.12
C TYR A 210 -26.75 -0.57 -8.49
N GLN A 211 -26.19 -1.18 -9.54
CA GLN A 211 -26.17 -0.62 -10.90
C GLN A 211 -25.63 0.83 -10.89
N ASN A 212 -26.34 1.77 -11.50
CA ASN A 212 -25.99 3.19 -11.48
C ASN A 212 -26.30 3.88 -10.14
N GLY A 213 -26.81 3.15 -9.14
CA GLY A 213 -27.17 3.66 -7.82
C GLY A 213 -25.97 3.81 -6.86
N LYS A 214 -24.87 4.40 -7.31
CA LYS A 214 -23.63 4.64 -6.52
C LYS A 214 -23.94 5.22 -5.13
N ALA A 215 -24.88 6.17 -5.03
CA ALA A 215 -25.28 6.77 -3.76
C ALA A 215 -25.95 5.77 -2.80
N ALA A 216 -26.69 4.78 -3.32
CA ALA A 216 -27.29 3.73 -2.50
C ALA A 216 -26.22 2.78 -1.93
N TYR A 217 -25.21 2.44 -2.71
CA TYR A 217 -24.04 1.69 -2.20
C TYR A 217 -23.34 2.45 -1.08
N VAL A 218 -22.99 3.73 -1.30
CA VAL A 218 -22.36 4.60 -0.31
C VAL A 218 -23.18 4.72 0.98
N LYS A 219 -24.50 4.75 0.89
CA LYS A 219 -25.40 4.75 2.06
C LYS A 219 -25.37 3.40 2.80
N ASN A 220 -25.35 2.29 2.06
CA ASN A 220 -25.46 0.96 2.65
C ASN A 220 -24.15 0.45 3.25
N ILE A 221 -22.97 0.87 2.75
CA ILE A 221 -21.67 0.40 3.23
C ILE A 221 -21.45 0.70 4.72
N TRP A 222 -22.03 1.77 5.26
CA TRP A 222 -21.93 2.13 6.68
C TRP A 222 -22.48 1.08 7.64
N ASN A 223 -23.39 0.20 7.17
CA ASN A 223 -23.95 -0.86 7.99
C ASN A 223 -22.96 -2.03 8.23
N VAL A 224 -21.92 -2.11 7.41
CA VAL A 224 -20.96 -3.20 7.43
C VAL A 224 -19.52 -2.73 7.67
N ILE A 225 -19.28 -1.46 7.99
CA ILE A 225 -17.95 -0.98 8.41
C ILE A 225 -17.57 -1.66 9.72
N ASN A 226 -16.38 -2.28 9.74
CA ASN A 226 -15.78 -2.86 10.93
C ASN A 226 -15.15 -1.78 11.81
N TRP A 227 -15.95 -1.21 12.70
CA TRP A 227 -15.49 -0.15 13.60
C TRP A 227 -14.44 -0.62 14.60
N LYS A 228 -14.47 -1.90 14.98
CA LYS A 228 -13.45 -2.47 15.87
C LYS A 228 -12.08 -2.44 15.20
N THR A 229 -11.96 -2.93 13.97
CA THR A 229 -10.70 -2.87 13.22
C THR A 229 -10.28 -1.42 12.97
N ALA A 230 -11.23 -0.52 12.72
CA ALA A 230 -10.95 0.92 12.58
C ALA A 230 -10.34 1.51 13.86
N GLU A 231 -10.87 1.16 15.04
CA GLU A 231 -10.29 1.55 16.34
C GLU A 231 -8.88 1.02 16.54
N GLU A 232 -8.68 -0.28 16.27
CA GLU A 232 -7.38 -0.93 16.41
C GLU A 232 -6.31 -0.25 15.53
N ARG A 233 -6.65 0.11 14.29
CA ARG A 233 -5.73 0.83 13.40
C ARG A 233 -5.53 2.28 13.81
N TYR A 234 -6.55 2.93 14.36
CA TYR A 234 -6.43 4.28 14.88
C TYR A 234 -5.47 4.33 16.08
N LEU A 235 -5.59 3.39 17.03
CA LEU A 235 -4.74 3.31 18.21
C LEU A 235 -3.35 2.71 17.91
N GLY A 236 -3.26 1.89 16.87
CA GLY A 236 -2.05 1.17 16.49
C GLY A 236 -1.08 2.00 15.64
N SER A 237 0.02 1.35 15.31
CA SER A 237 1.03 1.88 14.40
C SER A 237 0.69 1.60 12.93
N ARG A 238 1.43 2.25 12.03
CA ARG A 238 1.38 1.93 10.59
C ARG A 238 1.71 0.47 10.31
N ALA A 239 2.67 -0.11 11.03
CA ALA A 239 3.05 -1.52 10.88
C ALA A 239 1.91 -2.47 11.27
N ASP A 240 1.11 -2.11 12.28
CA ASP A 240 -0.06 -2.88 12.70
C ASP A 240 -1.16 -2.83 11.64
N ALA A 241 -1.42 -1.66 11.07
CA ALA A 241 -2.42 -1.50 10.00
C ALA A 241 -2.12 -2.38 8.77
N PHE A 242 -0.84 -2.56 8.42
CA PHE A 242 -0.40 -3.39 7.31
C PHE A 242 -0.03 -4.83 7.70
N SER A 243 -0.29 -5.26 8.93
CA SER A 243 0.05 -6.62 9.39
C SER A 243 -0.62 -7.72 8.58
N VAL A 244 -1.83 -7.46 8.04
CA VAL A 244 -2.57 -8.39 7.16
C VAL A 244 -1.78 -8.79 5.90
N LEU A 245 -0.90 -7.93 5.41
CA LEU A 245 -0.08 -8.21 4.23
C LEU A 245 1.03 -9.24 4.51
N LYS A 246 1.48 -9.36 5.76
CA LYS A 246 2.51 -10.34 6.15
C LYS A 246 1.99 -11.78 6.12
N ALA A 247 0.69 -11.97 6.28
CA ALA A 247 0.05 -13.28 6.23
C ALA A 247 -0.18 -13.80 4.80
N SER A 248 0.07 -12.96 3.79
CA SER A 248 -0.16 -13.27 2.37
C SER A 248 1.14 -13.51 1.56
N ILE A 249 2.27 -13.73 2.25
CA ILE A 249 3.57 -14.05 1.64
C ILE A 249 3.86 -15.54 1.78
#